data_7f71c8d38623629885023e297704b9ad
#
_entry.id   7f71c8d38623629885023e297704b9ad
#
_cell.length_a   1.000
_cell.length_b   1.000
_cell.length_c   1.000
_cell.angle_alpha   90.00
_cell.angle_beta   90.00
_cell.angle_gamma   90.00
#
_symmetry.space_group_name_H-M   'P 1'
#
loop_
_entity.id
_entity.type
_entity.pdbx_description
1 polymer ?
#
loop_
_entity_poly.entity_id
_entity_poly.type
_entity_poly.pdbx_seq_one_letter_code
_entity_poly.pdbx_strand_id
1 'polypeptide(L)'
;MNHFQATNINLSNLDQAVDLVRVNKLTDGSREATFLRTYPALLMAAKAPDRSVTETFLMTAAFAFGWMPGSLRADADRLDAAAQAFDEARAEKAEFSERSVAAIAGCLHSLIAASKVLHFANPYLYPIWDSNIEAFRRGSRPSQYYMAQTENCVSSVGDFQEIKRDEGFLGFHHDYCMNYQERLRQLAIPPYPLTDLRVIESAVCEIISAQGENR
;
A
#
# COMPACT_ATOMS: atom_id res chain seq x y z
N MET A 1 23.11 15.58 14.53
CA MET A 1 22.95 15.85 13.09
C MET A 1 22.53 14.57 12.42
N ASN A 2 21.25 14.39 12.17
CA ASN A 2 20.75 13.23 11.43
C ASN A 2 21.13 13.43 9.97
N HIS A 3 22.08 12.65 9.48
CA HIS A 3 22.30 12.51 8.05
C HIS A 3 21.04 11.85 7.46
N PHE A 4 20.19 12.62 6.82
CA PHE A 4 19.18 12.10 5.91
C PHE A 4 19.97 11.37 4.80
N GLN A 5 20.04 10.04 4.87
CA GLN A 5 20.45 9.25 3.72
C GLN A 5 19.40 9.52 2.62
N ALA A 6 19.87 9.97 1.45
CA ALA A 6 19.00 10.12 0.30
C ALA A 6 18.27 8.78 0.07
N THR A 7 16.95 8.81 0.06
CA THR A 7 16.15 7.61 -0.16
C THR A 7 16.25 7.20 -1.63
N ASN A 8 16.26 5.89 -1.93
CA ASN A 8 16.25 5.41 -3.31
C ASN A 8 14.89 5.61 -3.99
N ILE A 9 13.88 6.00 -3.23
CA ILE A 9 12.53 6.21 -3.76
C ILE A 9 12.41 7.63 -4.30
N ASN A 10 12.62 7.76 -5.60
CA ASN A 10 12.46 8.98 -6.37
C ASN A 10 11.93 8.63 -7.77
N LEU A 11 11.42 9.61 -8.51
CA LEU A 11 10.76 9.38 -9.79
C LEU A 11 11.70 8.72 -10.81
N SER A 12 12.97 9.17 -10.88
CA SER A 12 13.95 8.60 -11.82
C SER A 12 14.20 7.11 -11.61
N ASN A 13 14.19 6.65 -10.33
CA ASN A 13 14.33 5.23 -10.01
C ASN A 13 13.05 4.43 -10.28
N LEU A 14 11.88 5.08 -10.28
CA LEU A 14 10.60 4.44 -10.56
C LEU A 14 10.29 4.32 -12.06
N ASP A 15 10.89 5.14 -12.88
CA ASP A 15 10.56 5.26 -14.32
C ASP A 15 10.68 3.93 -15.07
N GLN A 16 11.65 3.09 -14.72
CA GLN A 16 11.79 1.75 -15.28
C GLN A 16 10.55 0.85 -15.07
N ALA A 17 9.73 1.13 -14.07
CA ALA A 17 8.53 0.34 -13.78
C ALA A 17 7.48 0.45 -14.90
N VAL A 18 7.47 1.53 -15.67
CA VAL A 18 6.58 1.72 -16.82
C VAL A 18 6.78 0.60 -17.85
N ASP A 19 8.04 0.27 -18.15
CA ASP A 19 8.36 -0.83 -19.06
C ASP A 19 8.17 -2.20 -18.39
N LEU A 20 8.55 -2.35 -17.14
CA LEU A 20 8.38 -3.61 -16.40
C LEU A 20 6.92 -4.04 -16.35
N VAL A 21 5.97 -3.14 -16.07
CA VAL A 21 4.56 -3.47 -16.03
C VAL A 21 4.02 -3.96 -17.38
N ARG A 22 4.66 -3.53 -18.49
CA ARG A 22 4.32 -3.95 -19.84
C ARG A 22 4.90 -5.33 -20.19
N VAL A 23 6.15 -5.59 -19.80
CA VAL A 23 6.88 -6.80 -20.23
C VAL A 23 6.71 -7.97 -19.28
N ASN A 24 6.54 -7.73 -17.99
CA ASN A 24 6.34 -8.77 -16.99
C ASN A 24 4.96 -9.41 -17.17
N LYS A 25 4.93 -10.62 -17.71
CA LYS A 25 3.69 -11.36 -17.89
C LYS A 25 3.32 -12.09 -16.61
N LEU A 26 2.22 -11.69 -16.02
CA LEU A 26 1.65 -12.45 -14.89
C LEU A 26 0.90 -13.67 -15.40
N THR A 27 1.16 -14.82 -14.78
CA THR A 27 0.41 -16.04 -15.04
C THR A 27 -0.96 -15.96 -14.36
N ASP A 28 -2.01 -16.35 -15.07
CA ASP A 28 -3.33 -16.50 -14.48
C ASP A 28 -3.27 -17.51 -13.33
N GLY A 29 -3.85 -17.18 -12.18
CA GLY A 29 -3.74 -17.97 -10.95
C GLY A 29 -2.50 -17.67 -10.09
N SER A 30 -1.56 -16.85 -10.54
CA SER A 30 -0.47 -16.37 -9.68
C SER A 30 -0.99 -15.56 -8.50
N ARG A 31 -0.17 -15.44 -7.46
CA ARG A 31 -0.49 -14.62 -6.29
C ARG A 31 -0.71 -13.16 -6.67
N GLU A 32 0.11 -12.63 -7.57
CA GLU A 32 0.05 -11.27 -8.08
C GLU A 32 -1.25 -11.04 -8.85
N ALA A 33 -1.62 -11.94 -9.77
CA ALA A 33 -2.90 -11.87 -10.49
C ALA A 33 -4.10 -11.92 -9.53
N THR A 34 -4.01 -12.72 -8.46
CA THR A 34 -5.02 -12.77 -7.40
C THR A 34 -5.14 -11.43 -6.68
N PHE A 35 -4.03 -10.77 -6.36
CA PHE A 35 -4.05 -9.44 -5.75
C PHE A 35 -4.69 -8.40 -6.66
N LEU A 36 -4.40 -8.42 -7.96
CA LEU A 36 -5.03 -7.52 -8.91
C LEU A 36 -6.55 -7.70 -8.98
N ARG A 37 -7.04 -8.96 -8.93
CA ARG A 37 -8.48 -9.26 -8.94
C ARG A 37 -9.20 -8.85 -7.66
N THR A 38 -8.55 -9.02 -6.52
CA THR A 38 -9.17 -8.77 -5.22
C THR A 38 -9.12 -7.31 -4.78
N TYR A 39 -8.17 -6.53 -5.29
CA TYR A 39 -7.96 -5.15 -4.86
C TYR A 39 -9.23 -4.26 -4.92
N PRO A 40 -10.00 -4.21 -6.03
CA PRO A 40 -11.22 -3.40 -6.07
C PRO A 40 -12.27 -3.86 -5.06
N ALA A 41 -12.40 -5.17 -4.85
CA ALA A 41 -13.35 -5.72 -3.88
C ALA A 41 -12.98 -5.34 -2.44
N LEU A 42 -11.67 -5.26 -2.13
CA LEU A 42 -11.19 -4.82 -0.82
C LEU A 42 -11.49 -3.35 -0.56
N LEU A 43 -11.29 -2.49 -1.56
CA LEU A 43 -11.67 -1.08 -1.47
C LEU A 43 -13.18 -0.89 -1.27
N MET A 44 -14.01 -1.71 -1.92
CA MET A 44 -15.46 -1.68 -1.74
C MET A 44 -15.86 -2.19 -0.34
N ALA A 45 -15.25 -3.27 0.13
CA ALA A 45 -15.53 -3.85 1.43
C ALA A 45 -15.20 -2.88 2.58
N ALA A 46 -14.10 -2.13 2.48
CA ALA A 46 -13.73 -1.12 3.47
C ALA A 46 -14.72 0.07 3.53
N LYS A 47 -15.56 0.24 2.51
CA LYS A 47 -16.57 1.31 2.42
C LYS A 47 -18.00 0.81 2.64
N ALA A 48 -18.20 -0.46 3.00
CA ALA A 48 -19.53 -1.05 3.14
C ALA A 48 -20.41 -0.24 4.14
N PRO A 49 -21.57 0.28 3.71
CA PRO A 49 -22.38 1.18 4.52
C PRO A 49 -23.36 0.45 5.46
N ASP A 50 -23.57 -0.83 5.23
CA ASP A 50 -24.61 -1.68 5.86
C ASP A 50 -24.12 -2.41 7.12
N ARG A 51 -22.92 -2.10 7.59
CA ARG A 51 -22.26 -2.73 8.75
C ARG A 51 -21.86 -1.71 9.78
N SER A 52 -21.70 -2.16 11.02
CA SER A 52 -21.09 -1.34 12.05
C SER A 52 -19.64 -1.02 11.68
N VAL A 53 -19.12 0.07 12.23
CA VAL A 53 -17.72 0.49 12.01
C VAL A 53 -16.75 -0.62 12.44
N THR A 54 -16.99 -1.24 13.59
CA THR A 54 -16.17 -2.32 14.13
C THR A 54 -16.17 -3.56 13.22
N GLU A 55 -17.34 -3.96 12.71
CA GLU A 55 -17.43 -5.09 11.77
C GLU A 55 -16.69 -4.79 10.47
N THR A 56 -16.85 -3.58 9.92
CA THR A 56 -16.17 -3.16 8.70
C THR A 56 -14.65 -3.12 8.89
N PHE A 57 -14.18 -2.60 10.03
CA PHE A 57 -12.78 -2.61 10.41
C PHE A 57 -12.22 -4.03 10.50
N LEU A 58 -12.86 -4.92 11.25
CA LEU A 58 -12.41 -6.31 11.43
C LEU A 58 -12.40 -7.08 10.10
N MET A 59 -13.41 -6.89 9.26
CA MET A 59 -13.48 -7.49 7.94
C MET A 59 -12.33 -6.98 7.06
N THR A 60 -12.08 -5.67 7.04
CA THR A 60 -10.97 -5.08 6.28
C THR A 60 -9.63 -5.58 6.79
N ALA A 61 -9.47 -5.71 8.12
CA ALA A 61 -8.28 -6.30 8.72
C ALA A 61 -8.08 -7.77 8.30
N ALA A 62 -9.13 -8.58 8.33
CA ALA A 62 -9.06 -9.97 7.88
C ALA A 62 -8.62 -10.08 6.41
N PHE A 63 -9.12 -9.22 5.55
CA PHE A 63 -8.71 -9.16 4.16
C PHE A 63 -7.25 -8.68 3.99
N ALA A 64 -6.83 -7.65 4.74
CA ALA A 64 -5.44 -7.20 4.73
C ALA A 64 -4.48 -8.33 5.13
N PHE A 65 -4.84 -9.14 6.12
CA PHE A 65 -4.07 -10.31 6.51
C PHE A 65 -4.07 -11.41 5.44
N GLY A 66 -5.09 -11.53 4.62
CA GLY A 66 -5.07 -12.40 3.43
C GLY A 66 -3.99 -12.04 2.40
N TRP A 67 -3.49 -10.80 2.45
CA TRP A 67 -2.37 -10.31 1.63
C TRP A 67 -1.00 -10.41 2.32
N MET A 68 -0.94 -11.02 3.50
CA MET A 68 0.28 -11.12 4.31
C MET A 68 0.49 -12.56 4.79
N PRO A 69 1.73 -12.98 5.04
CA PRO A 69 1.96 -14.16 5.86
C PRO A 69 1.62 -13.85 7.31
N GLY A 70 0.78 -14.67 7.93
CA GLY A 70 0.43 -14.53 9.34
C GLY A 70 -1.06 -14.70 9.63
N SER A 71 -1.40 -14.67 10.90
CA SER A 71 -2.77 -14.76 11.40
C SER A 71 -3.22 -13.43 11.99
N LEU A 72 -4.47 -13.05 11.72
CA LEU A 72 -5.09 -11.88 12.35
C LEU A 72 -5.13 -12.06 13.87
N ARG A 73 -4.63 -11.09 14.59
CA ARG A 73 -4.81 -10.90 16.02
C ARG A 73 -5.29 -9.48 16.23
N ALA A 74 -6.35 -9.32 17.01
CA ALA A 74 -6.87 -8.01 17.38
C ALA A 74 -6.97 -7.94 18.91
N ASP A 75 -6.44 -6.88 19.48
CA ASP A 75 -6.52 -6.57 20.90
C ASP A 75 -7.92 -6.03 21.20
N ALA A 76 -8.69 -6.75 22.02
CA ALA A 76 -10.06 -6.40 22.37
C ALA A 76 -10.16 -5.05 23.09
N ASP A 77 -9.17 -4.72 23.93
CA ASP A 77 -9.18 -3.48 24.72
C ASP A 77 -8.89 -2.24 23.83
N ARG A 78 -8.36 -2.45 22.64
CA ARG A 78 -8.00 -1.38 21.67
C ARG A 78 -8.92 -1.36 20.45
N LEU A 79 -9.88 -2.28 20.39
CA LEU A 79 -10.69 -2.48 19.19
C LEU A 79 -11.55 -1.25 18.86
N ASP A 80 -12.20 -0.64 19.83
CA ASP A 80 -13.06 0.53 19.61
C ASP A 80 -12.25 1.74 19.13
N ALA A 81 -11.09 1.98 19.73
CA ALA A 81 -10.21 3.08 19.31
C ALA A 81 -9.67 2.86 17.89
N ALA A 82 -9.33 1.63 17.50
CA ALA A 82 -8.88 1.29 16.16
C ALA A 82 -10.01 1.40 15.13
N ALA A 83 -11.22 0.95 15.48
CA ALA A 83 -12.39 1.08 14.62
C ALA A 83 -12.78 2.55 14.39
N GLN A 84 -12.71 3.38 15.43
CA GLN A 84 -12.93 4.83 15.29
C GLN A 84 -11.87 5.46 14.38
N ALA A 85 -10.57 5.15 14.56
CA ALA A 85 -9.49 5.66 13.73
C ALA A 85 -9.64 5.23 12.26
N PHE A 86 -10.14 4.02 12.02
CA PHE A 86 -10.49 3.54 10.68
C PHE A 86 -11.65 4.32 10.07
N ASP A 87 -12.69 4.63 10.84
CA ASP A 87 -13.84 5.43 10.39
C ASP A 87 -13.44 6.87 10.03
N GLU A 88 -12.61 7.49 10.88
CA GLU A 88 -12.04 8.81 10.61
C GLU A 88 -11.21 8.82 9.33
N ALA A 89 -10.41 7.78 9.07
CA ALA A 89 -9.55 7.69 7.89
C ALA A 89 -10.35 7.54 6.57
N ARG A 90 -11.51 6.90 6.60
CA ARG A 90 -12.37 6.72 5.41
C ARG A 90 -13.30 7.88 5.12
N ALA A 91 -13.36 8.89 5.99
CA ALA A 91 -14.20 10.06 5.78
C ALA A 91 -13.76 10.84 4.53
N GLU A 92 -14.72 11.46 3.83
CA GLU A 92 -14.47 12.18 2.56
C GLU A 92 -13.44 13.32 2.70
N LYS A 93 -13.42 13.98 3.86
CA LYS A 93 -12.49 15.09 4.18
C LYS A 93 -11.41 14.69 5.16
N ALA A 94 -11.06 13.39 5.18
CA ALA A 94 -9.98 12.93 6.04
C ALA A 94 -8.63 13.54 5.62
N GLU A 95 -7.76 13.71 6.60
CA GLU A 95 -6.34 14.04 6.42
C GLU A 95 -5.48 12.88 6.92
N PHE A 96 -4.23 12.82 6.46
CA PHE A 96 -3.30 11.81 6.96
C PHE A 96 -3.11 11.98 8.48
N SER A 97 -3.26 10.88 9.21
CA SER A 97 -3.18 10.86 10.67
C SER A 97 -2.22 9.78 11.16
N GLU A 98 -1.10 10.21 11.71
CA GLU A 98 -0.16 9.33 12.41
C GLU A 98 -0.82 8.64 13.61
N ARG A 99 -1.73 9.33 14.29
CA ARG A 99 -2.51 8.75 15.40
C ARG A 99 -3.37 7.58 14.94
N SER A 100 -3.96 7.67 13.75
CA SER A 100 -4.75 6.55 13.18
C SER A 100 -3.85 5.35 12.85
N VAL A 101 -2.65 5.60 12.32
CA VAL A 101 -1.65 4.54 12.10
C VAL A 101 -1.30 3.84 13.41
N ALA A 102 -0.98 4.60 14.47
CA ALA A 102 -0.60 4.07 15.77
C ALA A 102 -1.75 3.30 16.45
N ALA A 103 -2.98 3.83 16.40
CA ALA A 103 -4.15 3.18 17.01
C ALA A 103 -4.44 1.81 16.38
N ILE A 104 -4.45 1.75 15.04
CA ILE A 104 -4.71 0.50 14.32
C ILE A 104 -3.53 -0.48 14.49
N ALA A 105 -2.29 0.00 14.42
CA ALA A 105 -1.11 -0.83 14.64
C ALA A 105 -1.08 -1.41 16.06
N GLY A 106 -1.48 -0.64 17.06
CA GLY A 106 -1.59 -1.10 18.45
C GLY A 106 -2.63 -2.20 18.63
N CYS A 107 -3.77 -2.12 17.94
CA CYS A 107 -4.81 -3.15 17.97
C CYS A 107 -4.39 -4.42 17.20
N LEU A 108 -3.75 -4.27 16.03
CA LEU A 108 -3.39 -5.39 15.16
C LEU A 108 -1.97 -5.93 15.42
N HIS A 109 -1.22 -5.35 16.35
CA HIS A 109 0.18 -5.66 16.63
C HIS A 109 1.09 -5.64 15.38
N SER A 110 0.75 -4.79 14.38
CA SER A 110 1.46 -4.74 13.10
C SER A 110 1.24 -3.40 12.38
N LEU A 111 2.32 -2.66 12.16
CA LEU A 111 2.31 -1.46 11.31
C LEU A 111 2.05 -1.80 9.84
N ILE A 112 2.53 -2.95 9.36
CA ILE A 112 2.27 -3.42 8.00
C ILE A 112 0.77 -3.69 7.80
N ALA A 113 0.12 -4.34 8.79
CA ALA A 113 -1.33 -4.55 8.73
C ALA A 113 -2.09 -3.22 8.81
N ALA A 114 -1.68 -2.32 9.71
CA ALA A 114 -2.29 -1.01 9.85
C ALA A 114 -2.22 -0.19 8.56
N SER A 115 -1.06 -0.15 7.88
CA SER A 115 -0.91 0.56 6.61
C SER A 115 -1.85 0.01 5.53
N LYS A 116 -2.01 -1.32 5.43
CA LYS A 116 -2.93 -1.95 4.47
C LYS A 116 -4.39 -1.67 4.79
N VAL A 117 -4.78 -1.77 6.05
CA VAL A 117 -6.15 -1.45 6.50
C VAL A 117 -6.50 0.00 6.19
N LEU A 118 -5.60 0.93 6.49
CA LEU A 118 -5.77 2.35 6.19
C LEU A 118 -5.76 2.62 4.69
N HIS A 119 -4.92 1.92 3.93
CA HIS A 119 -4.93 2.02 2.47
C HIS A 119 -6.29 1.60 1.88
N PHE A 120 -6.88 0.50 2.34
CA PHE A 120 -8.21 0.10 1.87
C PHE A 120 -9.31 1.06 2.33
N ALA A 121 -9.16 1.70 3.49
CA ALA A 121 -10.04 2.75 3.94
C ALA A 121 -9.95 4.01 3.05
N ASN A 122 -8.72 4.47 2.77
CA ASN A 122 -8.47 5.67 1.98
C ASN A 122 -7.13 5.59 1.23
N PRO A 123 -7.12 5.05 0.00
CA PRO A 123 -5.91 4.88 -0.80
C PRO A 123 -5.31 6.20 -1.34
N TYR A 124 -5.99 7.33 -1.14
CA TYR A 124 -5.48 8.66 -1.50
C TYR A 124 -4.55 9.24 -0.45
N LEU A 125 -4.70 8.81 0.82
CA LEU A 125 -3.95 9.35 1.96
C LEU A 125 -2.92 8.37 2.51
N TYR A 126 -3.22 7.08 2.48
CA TYR A 126 -2.42 6.05 3.14
C TYR A 126 -1.82 5.09 2.11
N PRO A 127 -0.50 5.15 1.86
CA PRO A 127 0.17 4.13 1.06
C PRO A 127 0.26 2.82 1.83
N ILE A 128 0.34 1.70 1.11
CA ILE A 128 0.78 0.44 1.70
C ILE A 128 2.26 0.56 2.05
N TRP A 129 2.59 0.20 3.27
CA TRP A 129 3.97 0.14 3.74
C TRP A 129 4.30 -1.28 4.16
N ASP A 130 5.37 -1.84 3.60
CA ASP A 130 5.85 -3.17 3.93
C ASP A 130 7.38 -3.28 3.77
N SER A 131 7.91 -4.47 4.01
CA SER A 131 9.35 -4.70 3.93
C SER A 131 9.94 -4.54 2.53
N ASN A 132 9.15 -4.70 1.48
CA ASN A 132 9.61 -4.49 0.10
C ASN A 132 9.73 -3.01 -0.22
N ILE A 133 8.69 -2.23 0.11
CA ILE A 133 8.73 -0.77 -0.02
C ILE A 133 9.95 -0.22 0.74
N GLU A 134 10.15 -0.67 1.97
CA GLU A 134 11.24 -0.18 2.81
C GLU A 134 12.61 -0.65 2.34
N ALA A 135 12.71 -1.88 1.81
CA ALA A 135 13.96 -2.36 1.21
C ALA A 135 14.36 -1.52 -0.02
N PHE A 136 13.38 -1.15 -0.86
CA PHE A 136 13.62 -0.26 -2.00
C PHE A 136 14.06 1.13 -1.56
N ARG A 137 13.32 1.74 -0.60
CA ARG A 137 13.64 3.07 -0.06
C ARG A 137 15.08 3.15 0.48
N ARG A 138 15.56 2.12 1.16
CA ARG A 138 16.85 2.09 1.86
C ARG A 138 17.97 1.45 1.07
N GLY A 139 17.67 0.77 -0.02
CA GLY A 139 18.63 -0.06 -0.73
C GLY A 139 19.09 -1.31 0.05
N SER A 140 18.40 -1.66 1.13
CA SER A 140 18.72 -2.80 1.98
C SER A 140 17.50 -3.31 2.74
N ARG A 141 17.47 -4.61 3.04
CA ARG A 141 16.34 -5.22 3.76
C ARG A 141 16.24 -4.68 5.20
N PRO A 142 15.09 -4.16 5.62
CA PRO A 142 14.91 -3.61 6.96
C PRO A 142 14.87 -4.71 8.02
N SER A 143 15.34 -4.40 9.23
CA SER A 143 15.18 -5.29 10.39
C SER A 143 13.74 -5.26 10.91
N GLN A 144 13.35 -6.30 11.68
CA GLN A 144 12.05 -6.32 12.34
C GLN A 144 11.88 -5.14 13.32
N TYR A 145 12.95 -4.78 14.04
CA TYR A 145 12.93 -3.63 14.93
C TYR A 145 12.61 -2.34 14.17
N TYR A 146 13.24 -2.13 13.01
CA TYR A 146 12.96 -0.98 12.14
C TYR A 146 11.49 -0.96 11.67
N MET A 147 10.96 -2.12 11.27
CA MET A 147 9.58 -2.26 10.81
C MET A 147 8.53 -2.14 11.93
N ALA A 148 8.94 -2.08 13.18
CA ALA A 148 8.08 -1.85 14.33
C ALA A 148 7.99 -0.38 14.77
N GLN A 149 8.74 0.53 14.11
CA GLN A 149 8.77 1.95 14.47
C GLN A 149 7.77 2.74 13.62
N THR A 150 6.83 3.41 14.26
CA THR A 150 5.79 4.23 13.58
C THR A 150 6.40 5.33 12.73
N GLU A 151 7.48 5.94 13.21
CA GLU A 151 8.19 7.03 12.55
C GLU A 151 8.70 6.62 11.16
N ASN A 152 9.11 5.38 10.98
CA ASN A 152 9.57 4.86 9.70
C ASN A 152 8.42 4.70 8.70
N CYS A 153 7.27 4.23 9.17
CA CYS A 153 6.04 4.18 8.37
C CYS A 153 5.60 5.58 7.95
N VAL A 154 5.56 6.53 8.89
CA VAL A 154 5.18 7.92 8.63
C VAL A 154 6.15 8.60 7.68
N SER A 155 7.47 8.40 7.86
CA SER A 155 8.49 8.92 6.95
C SER A 155 8.29 8.46 5.52
N SER A 156 7.83 7.23 5.29
CA SER A 156 7.55 6.72 3.94
C SER A 156 6.45 7.50 3.25
N VAL A 157 5.44 7.95 3.99
CA VAL A 157 4.36 8.77 3.43
C VAL A 157 4.91 10.12 2.93
N GLY A 158 5.85 10.71 3.66
CA GLY A 158 6.54 11.95 3.25
C GLY A 158 7.25 11.78 1.90
N ASP A 159 8.03 10.72 1.73
CA ASP A 159 8.74 10.44 0.48
C ASP A 159 7.75 10.24 -0.70
N PHE A 160 6.63 9.56 -0.49
CA PHE A 160 5.61 9.39 -1.51
C PHE A 160 4.97 10.72 -1.91
N GLN A 161 4.76 11.62 -0.95
CA GLN A 161 4.25 12.96 -1.23
C GLN A 161 5.27 13.83 -1.98
N GLU A 162 6.57 13.63 -1.76
CA GLU A 162 7.62 14.32 -2.53
C GLU A 162 7.62 13.87 -3.98
N ILE A 163 7.53 12.55 -4.26
CA ILE A 163 7.43 12.02 -5.63
C ILE A 163 6.23 12.62 -6.35
N LYS A 164 5.08 12.73 -5.70
CA LYS A 164 3.86 13.32 -6.30
C LYS A 164 4.01 14.79 -6.68
N ARG A 165 4.96 15.51 -6.07
CA ARG A 165 5.24 16.92 -6.38
C ARG A 165 6.25 17.10 -7.50
N ASP A 166 6.91 16.02 -7.93
CA ASP A 166 7.84 16.07 -9.04
C ASP A 166 7.11 16.44 -10.34
N GLU A 167 7.70 17.35 -11.13
CA GLU A 167 7.09 17.85 -12.37
C GLU A 167 6.83 16.72 -13.38
N GLY A 168 7.65 15.66 -13.38
CA GLY A 168 7.50 14.49 -14.25
C GLY A 168 6.43 13.50 -13.80
N PHE A 169 5.90 13.62 -12.54
CA PHE A 169 5.04 12.60 -11.96
C PHE A 169 3.77 12.35 -12.78
N LEU A 170 3.13 13.38 -13.31
CA LEU A 170 1.91 13.22 -14.12
C LEU A 170 2.15 12.39 -15.39
N GLY A 171 3.28 12.58 -16.06
CA GLY A 171 3.67 11.77 -17.22
C GLY A 171 3.91 10.32 -16.83
N PHE A 172 4.74 10.09 -15.81
CA PHE A 172 4.97 8.75 -15.25
C PHE A 172 3.68 8.03 -14.86
N HIS A 173 2.80 8.71 -14.10
CA HIS A 173 1.51 8.16 -13.66
C HIS A 173 0.66 7.73 -14.86
N HIS A 174 0.55 8.61 -15.89
CA HIS A 174 -0.22 8.32 -17.10
C HIS A 174 0.31 7.06 -17.79
N ASP A 175 1.60 7.00 -18.08
CA ASP A 175 2.22 5.90 -18.84
C ASP A 175 2.17 4.59 -18.08
N TYR A 176 2.41 4.63 -16.76
CA TYR A 176 2.26 3.47 -15.89
C TYR A 176 0.82 2.94 -15.90
N CYS A 177 -0.17 3.83 -15.72
CA CYS A 177 -1.58 3.44 -15.71
C CYS A 177 -2.03 2.86 -17.06
N MET A 178 -1.58 3.39 -18.18
CA MET A 178 -1.90 2.84 -19.49
C MET A 178 -1.42 1.39 -19.63
N ASN A 179 -0.18 1.10 -19.27
CA ASN A 179 0.38 -0.24 -19.31
C ASN A 179 -0.29 -1.18 -18.29
N TYR A 180 -0.60 -0.67 -17.11
CA TYR A 180 -1.31 -1.41 -16.06
C TYR A 180 -2.73 -1.82 -16.49
N GLN A 181 -3.48 -0.92 -17.13
CA GLN A 181 -4.82 -1.22 -17.66
C GLN A 181 -4.75 -2.29 -18.76
N GLU A 182 -3.73 -2.26 -19.61
CA GLU A 182 -3.52 -3.30 -20.62
C GLU A 182 -3.25 -4.66 -19.97
N ARG A 183 -2.43 -4.70 -18.91
CA ARG A 183 -2.20 -5.92 -18.11
C ARG A 183 -3.49 -6.47 -17.52
N LEU A 184 -4.35 -5.61 -16.95
CA LEU A 184 -5.65 -6.06 -16.43
C LEU A 184 -6.51 -6.70 -17.52
N ARG A 185 -6.55 -6.11 -18.72
CA ARG A 185 -7.29 -6.69 -19.87
C ARG A 185 -6.75 -8.07 -20.27
N GLN A 186 -5.43 -8.22 -20.32
CA GLN A 186 -4.79 -9.52 -20.63
C GLN A 186 -5.12 -10.61 -19.60
N LEU A 187 -5.35 -10.25 -18.36
CA LEU A 187 -5.78 -11.14 -17.27
C LEU A 187 -7.31 -11.29 -17.17
N ALA A 188 -8.09 -10.73 -18.11
CA ALA A 188 -9.54 -10.67 -18.06
C ALA A 188 -10.07 -10.06 -16.74
N ILE A 189 -9.35 -9.08 -16.19
CA ILE A 189 -9.76 -8.31 -15.01
C ILE A 189 -10.37 -7.00 -15.49
N PRO A 190 -11.59 -6.64 -15.03
CA PRO A 190 -12.18 -5.35 -15.35
C PRO A 190 -11.24 -4.20 -14.95
N PRO A 191 -11.02 -3.22 -15.83
CA PRO A 191 -10.18 -2.05 -15.53
C PRO A 191 -10.70 -1.27 -14.33
N TYR A 192 -9.77 -0.80 -13.48
CA TYR A 192 -10.07 0.08 -12.34
C TYR A 192 -8.99 1.14 -12.20
N PRO A 193 -9.33 2.34 -11.69
CA PRO A 193 -8.36 3.41 -11.52
C PRO A 193 -7.39 3.11 -10.37
N LEU A 194 -6.15 3.56 -10.50
CA LEU A 194 -5.18 3.60 -9.42
C LEU A 194 -5.07 5.01 -8.86
N THR A 195 -4.89 5.13 -7.55
CA THR A 195 -4.49 6.40 -6.93
C THR A 195 -3.00 6.65 -7.15
N ASP A 196 -2.55 7.89 -7.00
CA ASP A 196 -1.14 8.26 -7.10
C ASP A 196 -0.25 7.39 -6.21
N LEU A 197 -0.66 7.24 -4.94
CA LEU A 197 0.07 6.42 -3.96
C LEU A 197 0.13 4.95 -4.40
N ARG A 198 -0.96 4.43 -4.96
CA ARG A 198 -1.00 3.05 -5.45
C ARG A 198 -0.12 2.85 -6.68
N VAL A 199 0.01 3.84 -7.54
CA VAL A 199 0.94 3.80 -8.68
C VAL A 199 2.39 3.70 -8.19
N ILE A 200 2.79 4.52 -7.22
CA ILE A 200 4.14 4.49 -6.64
C ILE A 200 4.42 3.13 -5.99
N GLU A 201 3.51 2.62 -5.16
CA GLU A 201 3.64 1.30 -4.53
C GLU A 201 3.80 0.18 -5.55
N SER A 202 2.93 0.17 -6.56
CA SER A 202 2.93 -0.86 -7.59
C SER A 202 4.21 -0.81 -8.42
N ALA A 203 4.72 0.38 -8.74
CA ALA A 203 5.98 0.55 -9.44
C ALA A 203 7.16 -0.03 -8.64
N VAL A 204 7.22 0.23 -7.33
CA VAL A 204 8.24 -0.39 -6.45
C VAL A 204 8.13 -1.91 -6.49
N CYS A 205 6.91 -2.47 -6.40
CA CYS A 205 6.70 -3.91 -6.45
C CYS A 205 7.19 -4.52 -7.78
N GLU A 206 6.93 -3.88 -8.92
CA GLU A 206 7.42 -4.34 -10.23
C GLU A 206 8.96 -4.41 -10.26
N ILE A 207 9.62 -3.37 -9.77
CA ILE A 207 11.09 -3.31 -9.76
C ILE A 207 11.69 -4.41 -8.88
N ILE A 208 11.14 -4.60 -7.69
CA ILE A 208 11.63 -5.63 -6.75
C ILE A 208 11.40 -7.03 -7.31
N SER A 209 10.24 -7.30 -7.91
CA SER A 209 9.94 -8.58 -8.53
C SER A 209 10.91 -8.92 -9.64
N ALA A 210 11.19 -7.97 -10.54
CA ALA A 210 12.16 -8.14 -11.62
C ALA A 210 13.59 -8.40 -11.10
N GLN A 211 13.99 -7.81 -9.97
CA GLN A 211 15.29 -8.06 -9.33
C GLN A 211 15.37 -9.44 -8.67
N GLY A 212 14.24 -9.97 -8.17
CA GLY A 212 14.15 -11.28 -7.53
C GLY A 212 14.23 -12.45 -8.53
N GLU A 213 13.71 -12.27 -9.74
CA GLU A 213 13.75 -13.27 -10.81
C GLU A 213 15.16 -13.46 -11.41
N ASN A 214 16.05 -12.49 -11.21
CA ASN A 214 17.43 -12.51 -11.70
C ASN A 214 18.44 -13.11 -10.68
N ARG A 215 17.97 -13.67 -9.56
CA ARG A 215 18.80 -14.34 -8.53
C ARG A 215 18.45 -15.82 -8.42
#